data_b7c8f78df76bd67358f32f63b1d15554
#
_entry.id   b7c8f78df76bd67358f32f63b1d15554
#
_cell.length_a   1.000
_cell.length_b   1.000
_cell.length_c   1.000
_cell.angle_alpha   90.00
_cell.angle_beta   90.00
_cell.angle_gamma   90.00
#
_symmetry.space_group_name_H-M   'P 1'
#
loop_
_entity.id
_entity.type
_entity.pdbx_description
1 polymer ?
#
loop_
_entity_poly.entity_id
_entity_poly.type
_entity_poly.pdbx_seq_one_letter_code
_entity_poly.pdbx_strand_id
1 'polypeptide(L)'
;MVICPIRAISVIRGYTFGCGGAALGNPRLNVKENAQRSTSNVQHRMKRPVHLDEEQVREHLRMEELIPAMEKALIDFSAGKVTQPVRSVITIDPPGGFFGMMPARTPEGLGIKLVTFYPPNAKLGIPTHMATIFLVDPETGAPLAVMDGRLITEMRTAAVSAAATKLLASSDSKILAILGSGVQARSHVEALRLVRQFEEICVWSPTKAHAERFAEEIGAKAMSVEQAVRGADVVVTATSSRTPVLQGAWLKAGCHVNAVGACRPDWRELDDKAMGNVVYVDSREAAMKESGDVILSGRKIYAELGEVLAGKAPPRGNETTIFKSLGMAVEDIAAALLVYRAATKKSGR
;
A
#
# COMPACT_ATOMS: atom_id res chain seq x y z
N MET A 1 -45.31 5.23 0.87
CA MET A 1 -45.78 6.04 -0.25
C MET A 1 -45.75 7.50 0.18
N VAL A 2 -44.63 8.19 -0.01
CA VAL A 2 -44.53 9.65 -0.13
C VAL A 2 -43.25 9.91 -0.92
N ILE A 3 -43.39 10.39 -2.11
CA ILE A 3 -42.35 10.80 -3.04
C ILE A 3 -42.05 12.27 -2.77
N CYS A 4 -40.77 12.61 -2.57
CA CYS A 4 -40.32 13.99 -2.48
C CYS A 4 -39.42 14.31 -3.69
N PRO A 5 -39.70 15.36 -4.48
CA PRO A 5 -38.99 15.62 -5.72
C PRO A 5 -37.70 16.43 -5.49
N ILE A 6 -36.71 16.10 -6.27
CA ILE A 6 -35.44 16.82 -6.41
C ILE A 6 -35.72 18.14 -7.15
N ARG A 7 -35.39 19.27 -6.52
CA ARG A 7 -35.38 20.59 -7.18
C ARG A 7 -33.97 20.83 -7.76
N ALA A 8 -33.92 20.94 -9.08
CA ALA A 8 -32.80 21.52 -9.79
C ALA A 8 -32.72 23.02 -9.53
N ILE A 9 -31.55 23.53 -9.17
CA ILE A 9 -31.28 24.97 -9.10
C ILE A 9 -30.36 25.32 -10.26
N SER A 10 -30.95 25.88 -11.31
CA SER A 10 -30.23 26.60 -12.36
C SER A 10 -30.32 28.09 -12.04
N VAL A 11 -29.18 28.74 -11.84
CA VAL A 11 -29.05 30.19 -11.77
C VAL A 11 -28.01 30.63 -12.78
N ILE A 12 -28.48 31.01 -13.97
CA ILE A 12 -27.69 31.83 -14.89
C ILE A 12 -28.34 33.20 -14.86
N ARG A 13 -27.69 34.20 -14.28
CA ARG A 13 -28.10 35.59 -14.39
C ARG A 13 -27.42 36.20 -15.62
N GLY A 14 -28.27 36.61 -16.59
CA GLY A 14 -27.88 37.36 -17.74
C GLY A 14 -27.50 38.80 -17.41
N TYR A 15 -26.52 39.32 -18.13
CA TYR A 15 -26.23 40.75 -18.22
C TYR A 15 -26.84 41.27 -19.51
N THR A 16 -27.77 42.20 -19.37
CA THR A 16 -28.30 43.00 -20.46
C THR A 16 -27.44 44.23 -20.66
N PHE A 17 -26.88 44.39 -21.85
CA PHE A 17 -26.27 45.64 -22.29
C PHE A 17 -27.33 46.55 -22.93
N GLY A 18 -27.46 47.77 -22.37
CA GLY A 18 -28.30 48.79 -22.92
C GLY A 18 -27.63 49.51 -24.12
N CYS A 19 -28.39 49.70 -25.17
CA CYS A 19 -28.02 50.48 -26.33
C CYS A 19 -28.11 51.98 -26.01
N GLY A 20 -27.00 52.69 -26.13
CA GLY A 20 -26.96 54.17 -26.24
C GLY A 20 -26.24 54.54 -27.53
N GLY A 21 -26.95 55.01 -28.51
CA GLY A 21 -26.38 55.46 -29.76
C GLY A 21 -25.77 56.87 -29.69
N ALA A 22 -24.62 57.06 -30.30
CA ALA A 22 -24.15 58.34 -30.81
C ALA A 22 -23.20 58.10 -32.01
N ALA A 23 -23.62 58.58 -33.14
CA ALA A 23 -22.85 58.62 -34.36
C ALA A 23 -21.83 59.72 -34.29
N LEU A 24 -20.60 59.53 -34.82
CA LEU A 24 -19.81 60.45 -35.63
C LEU A 24 -18.37 59.94 -35.82
N GLY A 25 -17.89 59.95 -37.05
CA GLY A 25 -16.46 60.07 -37.35
C GLY A 25 -15.77 58.80 -37.84
N ASN A 26 -15.76 58.58 -39.13
CA ASN A 26 -14.87 57.65 -39.83
C ASN A 26 -13.47 58.30 -40.03
N PRO A 27 -12.38 57.71 -39.55
CA PRO A 27 -11.16 57.76 -40.30
C PRO A 27 -10.73 56.34 -40.70
N ARG A 28 -10.54 56.15 -42.00
CA ARG A 28 -9.90 55.01 -42.60
C ARG A 28 -8.53 54.79 -41.96
N LEU A 29 -8.39 53.88 -41.04
CA LEU A 29 -7.10 53.36 -40.56
C LEU A 29 -6.77 52.09 -41.30
N ASN A 30 -5.64 52.16 -41.96
CA ASN A 30 -5.01 51.11 -42.75
C ASN A 30 -4.86 49.82 -41.93
N VAL A 31 -5.72 48.83 -42.24
CA VAL A 31 -5.63 47.49 -41.67
C VAL A 31 -4.81 46.58 -42.60
N LYS A 32 -3.57 46.93 -42.82
CA LYS A 32 -2.58 46.03 -43.45
C LYS A 32 -1.24 46.31 -42.83
N GLU A 33 -1.01 45.83 -41.61
CA GLU A 33 0.30 45.56 -41.02
C GLU A 33 0.09 45.28 -39.54
N ASN A 34 -0.24 44.06 -39.19
CA ASN A 34 0.09 43.40 -37.92
C ASN A 34 -0.60 42.05 -37.74
N ALA A 35 -0.73 41.27 -38.83
CA ALA A 35 -1.20 39.88 -38.77
C ALA A 35 -0.02 38.89 -38.91
N GLN A 36 1.13 39.21 -38.32
CA GLN A 36 2.23 38.27 -38.12
C GLN A 36 2.69 38.29 -36.65
N ARG A 37 1.79 38.23 -35.74
CA ARG A 37 2.11 37.65 -34.43
C ARG A 37 2.11 36.14 -34.65
N SER A 38 3.30 35.60 -34.81
CA SER A 38 3.61 34.18 -34.71
C SER A 38 2.87 33.59 -33.51
N THR A 39 1.72 32.98 -33.76
CA THR A 39 1.22 31.95 -32.88
C THR A 39 2.20 30.80 -33.02
N SER A 40 3.26 30.85 -32.24
CA SER A 40 4.01 29.63 -31.93
C SER A 40 3.03 28.70 -31.25
N ASN A 41 2.33 27.90 -32.05
CA ASN A 41 1.62 26.72 -31.62
C ASN A 41 2.68 25.75 -31.05
N VAL A 42 3.16 26.04 -29.84
CA VAL A 42 3.79 25.04 -29.02
C VAL A 42 2.66 24.06 -28.67
N GLN A 43 2.37 23.16 -29.63
CA GLN A 43 1.63 21.96 -29.31
C GLN A 43 2.47 21.24 -28.27
N HIS A 44 2.14 21.45 -26.99
CA HIS A 44 2.61 20.61 -25.90
C HIS A 44 2.06 19.22 -26.19
N ARG A 45 2.83 18.49 -27.03
CA ARG A 45 2.52 17.10 -27.35
C ARG A 45 2.68 16.35 -26.04
N MET A 46 1.55 16.08 -25.36
CA MET A 46 1.57 15.28 -24.14
C MET A 46 2.33 14.00 -24.44
N LYS A 47 3.37 13.73 -23.65
CA LYS A 47 4.10 12.46 -23.75
C LYS A 47 3.11 11.33 -23.45
N ARG A 48 3.20 10.24 -24.18
CA ARG A 48 2.44 9.04 -23.85
C ARG A 48 2.90 8.52 -22.49
N PRO A 49 1.99 8.05 -21.62
CA PRO A 49 2.39 7.45 -20.37
C PRO A 49 3.26 6.21 -20.63
N VAL A 50 4.23 5.98 -19.76
CA VAL A 50 5.04 4.77 -19.79
C VAL A 50 4.18 3.59 -19.36
N HIS A 51 4.19 2.49 -20.11
CA HIS A 51 3.56 1.23 -19.71
C HIS A 51 4.63 0.26 -19.25
N LEU A 52 4.46 -0.30 -18.05
CA LEU A 52 5.38 -1.27 -17.47
C LEU A 52 4.59 -2.50 -17.02
N ASP A 53 4.87 -3.65 -17.60
CA ASP A 53 4.38 -4.93 -17.13
C ASP A 53 5.13 -5.43 -15.89
N GLU A 54 4.75 -6.57 -15.35
CA GLU A 54 5.35 -7.11 -14.14
C GLU A 54 6.85 -7.43 -14.29
N GLU A 55 7.28 -7.90 -15.46
CA GLU A 55 8.69 -8.22 -15.73
C GLU A 55 9.53 -6.93 -15.74
N GLN A 56 9.05 -5.90 -16.40
CA GLN A 56 9.68 -4.58 -16.42
C GLN A 56 9.68 -3.92 -15.03
N VAL A 57 8.62 -4.09 -14.23
CA VAL A 57 8.60 -3.66 -12.83
C VAL A 57 9.68 -4.40 -12.04
N ARG A 58 9.82 -5.72 -12.22
CA ARG A 58 10.81 -6.56 -11.56
C ARG A 58 12.25 -6.15 -11.87
N GLU A 59 12.52 -5.69 -13.08
CA GLU A 59 13.84 -5.18 -13.47
C GLU A 59 14.27 -3.93 -12.68
N HIS A 60 13.31 -3.15 -12.20
CA HIS A 60 13.55 -1.83 -11.63
C HIS A 60 13.21 -1.72 -10.13
N LEU A 61 12.59 -2.74 -9.53
CA LEU A 61 12.23 -2.73 -8.11
C LEU A 61 13.20 -3.62 -7.33
N ARG A 62 13.94 -3.00 -6.41
CA ARG A 62 14.92 -3.67 -5.54
C ARG A 62 14.52 -3.50 -4.08
N MET A 63 14.55 -4.59 -3.31
CA MET A 63 14.12 -4.59 -1.91
C MET A 63 14.99 -3.66 -1.05
N GLU A 64 16.28 -3.57 -1.34
CA GLU A 64 17.24 -2.71 -0.65
C GLU A 64 16.93 -1.21 -0.80
N GLU A 65 16.37 -0.81 -1.94
CA GLU A 65 15.94 0.57 -2.20
C GLU A 65 14.50 0.79 -1.70
N LEU A 66 13.70 -0.26 -1.70
CA LEU A 66 12.28 -0.19 -1.34
C LEU A 66 12.09 -0.02 0.17
N ILE A 67 12.88 -0.70 1.01
CA ILE A 67 12.78 -0.56 2.48
C ILE A 67 12.96 0.91 2.91
N PRO A 68 14.03 1.63 2.54
CA PRO A 68 14.17 3.05 2.87
C PRO A 68 13.06 3.93 2.29
N ALA A 69 12.56 3.61 1.11
CA ALA A 69 11.45 4.34 0.50
C ALA A 69 10.15 4.17 1.31
N MET A 70 9.90 2.97 1.85
CA MET A 70 8.76 2.72 2.74
C MET A 70 8.92 3.43 4.08
N GLU A 71 10.13 3.42 4.68
CA GLU A 71 10.40 4.19 5.89
C GLU A 71 10.05 5.68 5.68
N LYS A 72 10.50 6.28 4.58
CA LYS A 72 10.18 7.66 4.23
C LYS A 72 8.69 7.89 4.01
N ALA A 73 8.02 7.01 3.28
CA ALA A 73 6.59 7.10 3.01
C ALA A 73 5.75 7.10 4.29
N LEU A 74 6.09 6.22 5.25
CA LEU A 74 5.44 6.14 6.56
C LEU A 74 5.70 7.40 7.41
N ILE A 75 6.93 7.92 7.42
CA ILE A 75 7.26 9.19 8.09
C ILE A 75 6.43 10.34 7.52
N ASP A 76 6.38 10.47 6.20
CA ASP A 76 5.63 11.55 5.55
C ASP A 76 4.12 11.42 5.79
N PHE A 77 3.59 10.19 5.84
CA PHE A 77 2.20 9.93 6.19
C PHE A 77 1.88 10.37 7.62
N SER A 78 2.61 9.86 8.62
CA SER A 78 2.39 10.22 10.03
C SER A 78 2.73 11.67 10.35
N ALA A 79 3.47 12.36 9.48
CA ALA A 79 3.71 13.80 9.56
C ALA A 79 2.59 14.64 8.93
N GLY A 80 1.53 14.03 8.39
CA GLY A 80 0.41 14.74 7.74
C GLY A 80 0.75 15.35 6.38
N LYS A 81 1.84 14.93 5.74
CA LYS A 81 2.26 15.44 4.42
C LYS A 81 1.61 14.69 3.25
N VAL A 82 0.89 13.63 3.53
CA VAL A 82 0.23 12.78 2.55
C VAL A 82 -1.27 12.99 2.61
N THR A 83 -1.90 13.14 1.46
CA THR A 83 -3.36 13.11 1.34
C THR A 83 -3.76 11.77 0.74
N GLN A 84 -4.33 10.90 1.57
CA GLN A 84 -4.92 9.64 1.11
C GLN A 84 -6.16 9.34 1.94
N PRO A 85 -7.32 9.08 1.32
CA PRO A 85 -8.49 8.54 2.03
C PRO A 85 -8.25 7.08 2.38
N VAL A 86 -8.98 6.57 3.36
CA VAL A 86 -9.12 5.12 3.55
C VAL A 86 -9.69 4.54 2.25
N ARG A 87 -9.18 3.36 1.85
CA ARG A 87 -9.53 2.75 0.57
C ARG A 87 -11.05 2.60 0.39
N SER A 88 -11.54 2.89 -0.80
CA SER A 88 -12.89 2.57 -1.19
C SER A 88 -12.92 1.16 -1.77
N VAL A 89 -13.89 0.34 -1.33
CA VAL A 89 -14.02 -1.05 -1.77
C VAL A 89 -15.41 -1.31 -2.30
N ILE A 90 -15.48 -1.84 -3.50
CA ILE A 90 -16.71 -2.35 -4.10
C ILE A 90 -16.70 -3.88 -3.98
N THR A 91 -17.72 -4.43 -3.34
CA THR A 91 -17.93 -5.88 -3.29
C THR A 91 -18.60 -6.33 -4.58
N ILE A 92 -18.08 -7.40 -5.17
CA ILE A 92 -18.60 -8.00 -6.40
C ILE A 92 -19.21 -9.36 -6.04
N ASP A 93 -20.53 -9.42 -5.98
CA ASP A 93 -21.25 -10.61 -5.56
C ASP A 93 -22.38 -10.95 -6.55
N PRO A 94 -22.44 -12.16 -7.13
CA PRO A 94 -21.35 -13.13 -7.23
C PRO A 94 -20.24 -12.60 -8.17
N PRO A 95 -18.99 -13.05 -8.15
CA PRO A 95 -18.48 -14.33 -7.60
C PRO A 95 -17.78 -14.21 -6.24
N GLY A 96 -18.00 -13.16 -5.47
CA GLY A 96 -17.35 -12.96 -4.17
C GLY A 96 -15.97 -12.31 -4.28
N GLY A 97 -15.85 -11.36 -5.20
CA GLY A 97 -14.66 -10.54 -5.40
C GLY A 97 -14.73 -9.18 -4.73
N PHE A 98 -13.60 -8.50 -4.73
CA PHE A 98 -13.47 -7.13 -4.22
C PHE A 98 -12.68 -6.29 -5.22
N PHE A 99 -13.13 -5.05 -5.43
CA PHE A 99 -12.41 -4.04 -6.19
C PHE A 99 -12.12 -2.84 -5.31
N GLY A 100 -10.85 -2.57 -5.08
CA GLY A 100 -10.38 -1.48 -4.21
C GLY A 100 -9.74 -0.35 -5.01
N MET A 101 -9.98 0.89 -4.56
CA MET A 101 -9.39 2.11 -5.09
C MET A 101 -8.58 2.79 -4.00
N MET A 102 -7.31 3.03 -4.26
CA MET A 102 -6.34 3.52 -3.28
C MET A 102 -5.55 4.71 -3.85
N PRO A 103 -6.15 5.92 -3.89
CA PRO A 103 -5.44 7.12 -4.34
C PRO A 103 -4.56 7.69 -3.24
N ALA A 104 -3.42 8.31 -3.63
CA ALA A 104 -2.62 9.13 -2.73
C ALA A 104 -1.91 10.26 -3.47
N ARG A 105 -1.86 11.43 -2.81
CA ARG A 105 -0.94 12.53 -3.10
C ARG A 105 0.13 12.55 -2.03
N THR A 106 1.36 12.45 -2.45
CA THR A 106 2.56 12.50 -1.60
C THR A 106 3.38 13.75 -1.93
N PRO A 107 4.40 14.12 -1.14
CA PRO A 107 5.33 15.19 -1.52
C PRO A 107 6.04 14.92 -2.86
N GLU A 108 6.17 13.67 -3.26
CA GLU A 108 6.95 13.24 -4.44
C GLU A 108 6.12 12.88 -5.66
N GLY A 109 4.80 12.69 -5.51
CA GLY A 109 3.96 12.26 -6.62
C GLY A 109 2.48 12.11 -6.30
N LEU A 110 1.72 11.82 -7.33
CA LEU A 110 0.28 11.62 -7.32
C LEU A 110 -0.06 10.35 -8.10
N GLY A 111 -0.97 9.55 -7.58
CA GLY A 111 -1.42 8.37 -8.31
C GLY A 111 -2.51 7.59 -7.59
N ILE A 112 -2.86 6.47 -8.18
CA ILE A 112 -3.86 5.54 -7.64
C ILE A 112 -3.45 4.11 -7.92
N LYS A 113 -3.63 3.22 -6.93
CA LYS A 113 -3.67 1.79 -7.17
C LYS A 113 -5.12 1.33 -7.27
N LEU A 114 -5.43 0.63 -8.35
CA LEU A 114 -6.63 -0.16 -8.53
C LEU A 114 -6.27 -1.63 -8.22
N VAL A 115 -6.97 -2.24 -7.29
CA VAL A 115 -6.66 -3.59 -6.82
C VAL A 115 -7.91 -4.46 -6.84
N THR A 116 -7.75 -5.71 -7.29
CA THR A 116 -8.80 -6.72 -7.20
C THR A 116 -8.35 -7.89 -6.34
N PHE A 117 -9.26 -8.43 -5.55
CA PHE A 117 -9.05 -9.64 -4.78
C PHE A 117 -10.21 -10.60 -5.02
N TYR A 118 -9.91 -11.73 -5.67
CA TYR A 118 -10.86 -12.76 -6.08
C TYR A 118 -10.42 -14.12 -5.54
N PRO A 119 -10.82 -14.49 -4.30
CA PRO A 119 -10.45 -15.78 -3.71
C PRO A 119 -10.76 -16.99 -4.60
N PRO A 120 -11.88 -17.04 -5.36
CA PRO A 120 -12.19 -18.17 -6.24
C PRO A 120 -11.17 -18.42 -7.35
N ASN A 121 -10.37 -17.42 -7.73
CA ASN A 121 -9.33 -17.55 -8.77
C ASN A 121 -8.29 -18.63 -8.43
N ALA A 122 -8.08 -18.94 -7.15
CA ALA A 122 -7.18 -20.01 -6.74
C ALA A 122 -7.54 -21.37 -7.37
N LYS A 123 -8.84 -21.63 -7.57
CA LYS A 123 -9.33 -22.88 -8.21
C LYS A 123 -9.11 -22.88 -9.72
N LEU A 124 -8.90 -21.72 -10.32
CA LEU A 124 -8.70 -21.53 -11.75
C LEU A 124 -7.20 -21.43 -12.11
N GLY A 125 -6.29 -21.47 -11.13
CA GLY A 125 -4.86 -21.27 -11.33
C GLY A 125 -4.51 -19.83 -11.73
N ILE A 126 -5.41 -18.85 -11.48
CA ILE A 126 -5.21 -17.43 -11.76
C ILE A 126 -4.85 -16.72 -10.44
N PRO A 127 -4.02 -15.66 -10.46
CA PRO A 127 -3.74 -14.89 -9.25
C PRO A 127 -5.02 -14.41 -8.56
N THR A 128 -5.10 -14.61 -7.25
CA THR A 128 -6.25 -14.14 -6.44
C THR A 128 -6.21 -12.63 -6.20
N HIS A 129 -5.03 -12.03 -6.32
CA HIS A 129 -4.78 -10.61 -6.16
C HIS A 129 -4.12 -10.08 -7.43
N MET A 130 -4.71 -9.04 -8.02
CA MET A 130 -4.17 -8.31 -9.17
C MET A 130 -4.28 -6.82 -8.89
N ALA A 131 -3.36 -6.03 -9.43
CA ALA A 131 -3.38 -4.59 -9.26
C ALA A 131 -2.78 -3.87 -10.46
N THR A 132 -3.23 -2.64 -10.68
CA THR A 132 -2.63 -1.69 -11.61
C THR A 132 -2.41 -0.37 -10.90
N ILE A 133 -1.26 0.25 -11.10
CA ILE A 133 -0.94 1.57 -10.56
C ILE A 133 -0.87 2.57 -11.69
N PHE A 134 -1.53 3.70 -11.51
CA PHE A 134 -1.52 4.83 -12.41
C PHE A 134 -0.85 6.02 -11.72
N LEU A 135 0.24 6.52 -12.29
CA LEU A 135 0.93 7.73 -11.85
C LEU A 135 0.55 8.94 -12.70
N VAL A 136 0.41 10.07 -12.03
CA VAL A 136 0.01 11.35 -12.61
C VAL A 136 1.01 12.42 -12.16
N ASP A 137 1.33 13.33 -13.06
CA ASP A 137 2.11 14.53 -12.74
C ASP A 137 1.31 15.43 -11.79
N PRO A 138 1.81 15.72 -10.59
CA PRO A 138 1.03 16.48 -9.60
C PRO A 138 0.83 17.96 -9.95
N GLU A 139 1.62 18.51 -10.90
CA GLU A 139 1.54 19.92 -11.30
C GLU A 139 0.58 20.12 -12.48
N THR A 140 0.58 19.18 -13.42
CA THR A 140 -0.15 19.34 -14.69
C THR A 140 -1.35 18.41 -14.84
N GLY A 141 -1.45 17.37 -14.02
CA GLY A 141 -2.44 16.32 -14.16
C GLY A 141 -2.15 15.35 -15.33
N ALA A 142 -1.00 15.47 -16.00
CA ALA A 142 -0.66 14.63 -17.15
C ALA A 142 -0.38 13.19 -16.69
N PRO A 143 -0.84 12.16 -17.45
CA PRO A 143 -0.47 10.78 -17.20
C PRO A 143 1.04 10.55 -17.34
N LEU A 144 1.67 9.96 -16.31
CA LEU A 144 3.10 9.62 -16.33
C LEU A 144 3.34 8.15 -16.66
N ALA A 145 2.65 7.26 -15.96
CA ALA A 145 2.83 5.82 -16.13
C ALA A 145 1.58 5.01 -15.77
N VAL A 146 1.46 3.85 -16.41
CA VAL A 146 0.57 2.75 -16.00
C VAL A 146 1.45 1.53 -15.83
N MET A 147 1.38 0.87 -14.67
CA MET A 147 2.24 -0.28 -14.40
C MET A 147 1.52 -1.38 -13.64
N ASP A 148 2.03 -2.60 -13.77
CA ASP A 148 1.60 -3.71 -12.93
C ASP A 148 1.84 -3.37 -11.45
N GLY A 149 0.78 -3.55 -10.65
CA GLY A 149 0.82 -3.27 -9.22
C GLY A 149 0.88 -4.53 -8.34
N ARG A 150 0.83 -5.73 -8.92
CA ARG A 150 0.83 -6.99 -8.17
C ARG A 150 2.16 -7.18 -7.46
N LEU A 151 3.26 -7.18 -8.20
CA LEU A 151 4.60 -7.32 -7.65
C LEU A 151 4.94 -6.17 -6.70
N ILE A 152 4.57 -4.93 -7.05
CA ILE A 152 4.74 -3.77 -6.16
C ILE A 152 4.03 -4.03 -4.83
N THR A 153 2.78 -4.48 -4.84
CA THR A 153 2.03 -4.77 -3.62
C THR A 153 2.68 -5.87 -2.78
N GLU A 154 3.19 -6.92 -3.42
CA GLU A 154 3.90 -8.01 -2.75
C GLU A 154 5.14 -7.50 -2.03
N MET A 155 6.02 -6.79 -2.74
CA MET A 155 7.32 -6.35 -2.24
C MET A 155 7.21 -5.19 -1.24
N ARG A 156 6.34 -4.16 -1.50
CA ARG A 156 6.21 -3.02 -0.59
C ARG A 156 5.65 -3.44 0.78
N THR A 157 4.74 -4.44 0.82
CA THR A 157 4.19 -4.96 2.07
C THR A 157 5.28 -5.61 2.92
N ALA A 158 6.13 -6.41 2.31
CA ALA A 158 7.27 -7.02 2.97
C ALA A 158 8.33 -5.98 3.40
N ALA A 159 8.57 -4.95 2.58
CA ALA A 159 9.49 -3.87 2.91
C ALA A 159 9.02 -3.06 4.14
N VAL A 160 7.73 -2.81 4.28
CA VAL A 160 7.14 -2.17 5.48
C VAL A 160 7.32 -3.05 6.72
N SER A 161 7.09 -4.37 6.61
CA SER A 161 7.35 -5.32 7.70
C SER A 161 8.85 -5.39 8.04
N ALA A 162 9.74 -5.27 7.07
CA ALA A 162 11.18 -5.18 7.32
C ALA A 162 11.57 -3.91 8.06
N ALA A 163 10.99 -2.76 7.69
CA ALA A 163 11.16 -1.49 8.41
C ALA A 163 10.67 -1.60 9.87
N ALA A 164 9.51 -2.24 10.10
CA ALA A 164 9.00 -2.50 11.45
C ALA A 164 9.93 -3.43 12.24
N THR A 165 10.36 -4.54 11.65
CA THR A 165 11.27 -5.50 12.27
C THR A 165 12.63 -4.88 12.62
N LYS A 166 13.20 -4.05 11.73
CA LYS A 166 14.45 -3.32 11.98
C LYS A 166 14.36 -2.44 13.23
N LEU A 167 13.19 -1.89 13.51
CA LEU A 167 12.97 -0.93 14.60
C LEU A 167 12.47 -1.58 15.89
N LEU A 168 11.62 -2.60 15.79
CA LEU A 168 10.85 -3.15 16.91
C LEU A 168 11.32 -4.53 17.39
N ALA A 169 12.03 -5.30 16.54
CA ALA A 169 12.60 -6.57 16.94
C ALA A 169 13.99 -6.39 17.52
N SER A 170 14.39 -7.26 18.44
CA SER A 170 15.76 -7.30 18.94
C SER A 170 16.78 -7.42 17.81
N SER A 171 17.94 -6.74 17.95
CA SER A 171 19.07 -6.88 17.01
C SER A 171 19.56 -8.33 16.92
N ASP A 172 19.41 -9.09 18.01
CA ASP A 172 19.88 -10.46 18.16
C ASP A 172 18.82 -11.51 17.79
N SER A 173 17.77 -11.09 17.07
CA SER A 173 16.74 -12.00 16.58
C SER A 173 17.31 -13.05 15.65
N LYS A 174 17.16 -14.35 15.99
CA LYS A 174 17.74 -15.51 15.29
C LYS A 174 16.71 -16.44 14.66
N ILE A 175 15.51 -16.47 15.21
CA ILE A 175 14.45 -17.41 14.79
C ILE A 175 13.27 -16.64 14.21
N LEU A 176 12.95 -16.96 12.95
CA LEU A 176 11.82 -16.39 12.21
C LEU A 176 10.72 -17.45 12.03
N ALA A 177 9.49 -17.15 12.42
CA ALA A 177 8.33 -17.96 12.10
C ALA A 177 7.48 -17.28 11.01
N ILE A 178 7.11 -18.05 9.97
CA ILE A 178 6.22 -17.59 8.89
C ILE A 178 4.93 -18.42 8.94
N LEU A 179 3.82 -17.77 9.23
CA LEU A 179 2.49 -18.38 9.20
C LEU A 179 1.79 -17.98 7.90
N GLY A 180 1.84 -18.88 6.94
CA GLY A 180 1.43 -18.72 5.55
C GLY A 180 2.49 -19.28 4.59
N SER A 181 2.09 -19.57 3.36
CA SER A 181 2.99 -20.07 2.30
C SER A 181 2.71 -19.45 0.94
N GLY A 182 2.01 -18.33 0.92
CA GLY A 182 1.67 -17.59 -0.30
C GLY A 182 2.77 -16.61 -0.74
N VAL A 183 2.45 -15.75 -1.70
CA VAL A 183 3.36 -14.74 -2.24
C VAL A 183 3.88 -13.79 -1.16
N GLN A 184 3.04 -13.39 -0.21
CA GLN A 184 3.46 -12.53 0.90
C GLN A 184 4.50 -13.22 1.81
N ALA A 185 4.34 -14.51 2.08
CA ALA A 185 5.31 -15.26 2.87
C ALA A 185 6.71 -15.22 2.22
N ARG A 186 6.79 -15.40 0.90
CA ARG A 186 8.05 -15.35 0.13
C ARG A 186 8.71 -13.98 0.20
N SER A 187 7.96 -12.94 -0.11
CA SER A 187 8.48 -11.57 -0.09
C SER A 187 8.93 -11.15 1.31
N HIS A 188 8.24 -11.62 2.38
CA HIS A 188 8.66 -11.33 3.75
C HIS A 188 9.98 -12.02 4.11
N VAL A 189 10.21 -13.27 3.69
CA VAL A 189 11.50 -13.94 3.91
C VAL A 189 12.64 -13.16 3.24
N GLU A 190 12.45 -12.74 1.98
CA GLU A 190 13.40 -11.91 1.25
C GLU A 190 13.72 -10.60 2.00
N ALA A 191 12.69 -9.82 2.32
CA ALA A 191 12.85 -8.53 2.96
C ALA A 191 13.46 -8.63 4.38
N LEU A 192 13.01 -9.60 5.18
CA LEU A 192 13.46 -9.75 6.55
C LEU A 192 14.92 -10.24 6.66
N ARG A 193 15.40 -11.04 5.71
CA ARG A 193 16.81 -11.43 5.60
C ARG A 193 17.75 -10.24 5.36
N LEU A 194 17.26 -9.12 4.81
CA LEU A 194 18.06 -7.91 4.64
C LEU A 194 18.24 -7.12 5.93
N VAL A 195 17.39 -7.31 6.92
CA VAL A 195 17.40 -6.54 8.17
C VAL A 195 17.78 -7.35 9.40
N ARG A 196 17.75 -8.69 9.32
CA ARG A 196 18.15 -9.63 10.39
C ARG A 196 18.80 -10.87 9.80
N GLN A 197 19.78 -11.42 10.53
CA GLN A 197 20.42 -12.68 10.18
C GLN A 197 19.77 -13.82 10.97
N PHE A 198 18.75 -14.43 10.34
CA PHE A 198 18.08 -15.57 10.95
C PHE A 198 18.90 -16.86 10.78
N GLU A 199 19.10 -17.58 11.88
CA GLU A 199 19.75 -18.89 11.92
C GLU A 199 18.74 -20.01 11.64
N GLU A 200 17.47 -19.78 11.99
CA GLU A 200 16.39 -20.74 11.76
C GLU A 200 15.13 -20.03 11.23
N ILE A 201 14.50 -20.64 10.24
CA ILE A 201 13.21 -20.22 9.72
C ILE A 201 12.23 -21.38 9.84
N CYS A 202 11.09 -21.13 10.50
CA CYS A 202 10.03 -22.08 10.71
C CYS A 202 8.81 -21.67 9.88
N VAL A 203 8.19 -22.61 9.19
CA VAL A 203 7.05 -22.36 8.31
C VAL A 203 5.85 -23.18 8.74
N TRP A 204 4.70 -22.55 8.75
CA TRP A 204 3.42 -23.23 8.86
C TRP A 204 2.45 -22.75 7.76
N SER A 205 1.60 -23.65 7.32
CA SER A 205 0.47 -23.33 6.44
C SER A 205 -0.70 -24.27 6.75
N PRO A 206 -1.97 -23.85 6.54
CA PRO A 206 -3.13 -24.73 6.73
C PRO A 206 -3.03 -26.03 5.93
N THR A 207 -2.38 -25.99 4.76
CA THR A 207 -2.10 -27.17 3.94
C THR A 207 -0.66 -27.61 4.15
N LYS A 208 -0.45 -28.76 4.80
CA LYS A 208 0.87 -29.28 5.14
C LYS A 208 1.80 -29.34 3.91
N ALA A 209 1.33 -29.87 2.78
CA ALA A 209 2.13 -29.95 1.55
C ALA A 209 2.59 -28.57 1.01
N HIS A 210 1.82 -27.50 1.26
CA HIS A 210 2.22 -26.15 0.90
C HIS A 210 3.31 -25.64 1.84
N ALA A 211 3.23 -25.95 3.14
CA ALA A 211 4.26 -25.58 4.10
C ALA A 211 5.58 -26.31 3.79
N GLU A 212 5.53 -27.60 3.51
CA GLU A 212 6.70 -28.43 3.19
C GLU A 212 7.40 -27.93 1.92
N ARG A 213 6.66 -27.70 0.83
CA ARG A 213 7.22 -27.17 -0.42
C ARG A 213 7.84 -25.78 -0.23
N PHE A 214 7.18 -24.90 0.50
CA PHE A 214 7.73 -23.55 0.75
C PHE A 214 8.96 -23.62 1.66
N ALA A 215 8.96 -24.48 2.67
CA ALA A 215 10.12 -24.69 3.54
C ALA A 215 11.33 -25.22 2.76
N GLU A 216 11.13 -26.18 1.85
CA GLU A 216 12.17 -26.70 0.94
C GLU A 216 12.72 -25.58 0.05
N GLU A 217 11.84 -24.77 -0.57
CA GLU A 217 12.21 -23.66 -1.44
C GLU A 217 13.16 -22.65 -0.78
N ILE A 218 12.99 -22.37 0.51
CA ILE A 218 13.74 -21.31 1.23
C ILE A 218 14.77 -21.84 2.22
N GLY A 219 14.95 -23.18 2.33
CA GLY A 219 15.84 -23.81 3.29
C GLY A 219 15.34 -23.72 4.75
N ALA A 220 14.03 -23.86 4.96
CA ALA A 220 13.36 -23.71 6.26
C ALA A 220 12.83 -25.07 6.78
N LYS A 221 12.20 -25.03 7.97
CA LYS A 221 11.55 -26.20 8.58
C LYS A 221 10.02 -26.04 8.59
N ALA A 222 9.31 -26.98 7.99
CA ALA A 222 7.84 -27.05 8.11
C ALA A 222 7.46 -27.73 9.43
N MET A 223 6.55 -27.11 10.21
CA MET A 223 6.12 -27.65 11.50
C MET A 223 4.69 -27.24 11.85
N SER A 224 4.16 -27.66 13.00
CA SER A 224 2.87 -27.18 13.49
C SER A 224 2.94 -25.68 13.82
N VAL A 225 1.79 -25.00 13.81
CA VAL A 225 1.75 -23.57 14.09
C VAL A 225 2.34 -23.23 15.46
N GLU A 226 1.99 -24.00 16.48
CA GLU A 226 2.50 -23.81 17.84
C GLU A 226 4.03 -24.00 17.90
N GLN A 227 4.55 -25.06 17.28
CA GLN A 227 5.99 -25.32 17.24
C GLN A 227 6.75 -24.20 16.49
N ALA A 228 6.18 -23.70 15.39
CA ALA A 228 6.78 -22.59 14.64
C ALA A 228 6.88 -21.31 15.45
N VAL A 229 5.86 -20.99 16.26
CA VAL A 229 5.79 -19.75 17.04
C VAL A 229 6.60 -19.82 18.34
N ARG A 230 6.60 -21.00 19.00
CA ARG A 230 7.35 -21.16 20.27
C ARG A 230 8.83 -20.98 20.03
N GLY A 231 9.42 -20.02 20.72
CA GLY A 231 10.83 -19.68 20.59
C GLY A 231 11.17 -18.69 19.49
N ALA A 232 10.26 -18.37 18.56
CA ALA A 232 10.51 -17.39 17.51
C ALA A 232 10.75 -15.97 18.09
N ASP A 233 11.75 -15.30 17.54
CA ASP A 233 12.05 -13.90 17.83
C ASP A 233 11.17 -12.95 17.02
N VAL A 234 10.92 -13.33 15.77
CA VAL A 234 10.05 -12.62 14.84
C VAL A 234 9.03 -13.59 14.27
N VAL A 235 7.78 -13.18 14.23
CA VAL A 235 6.67 -13.93 13.63
C VAL A 235 6.04 -13.09 12.54
N VAL A 236 5.72 -13.70 11.39
CA VAL A 236 4.91 -13.09 10.34
C VAL A 236 3.62 -13.89 10.20
N THR A 237 2.47 -13.24 10.27
CA THR A 237 1.20 -13.83 9.87
C THR A 237 0.77 -13.25 8.52
N ALA A 238 0.73 -14.12 7.50
CA ALA A 238 0.40 -13.76 6.12
C ALA A 238 -0.59 -14.75 5.53
N THR A 239 -1.75 -14.88 6.18
CA THR A 239 -2.81 -15.82 5.80
C THR A 239 -4.09 -15.09 5.36
N SER A 240 -5.00 -15.81 4.75
CA SER A 240 -6.38 -15.36 4.49
C SER A 240 -7.37 -15.89 5.55
N SER A 241 -6.88 -16.16 6.75
CA SER A 241 -7.72 -16.71 7.82
C SER A 241 -8.76 -15.68 8.28
N ARG A 242 -9.95 -16.18 8.62
CA ARG A 242 -11.01 -15.38 9.24
C ARG A 242 -11.04 -15.52 10.76
N THR A 243 -10.30 -16.49 11.28
CA THR A 243 -10.20 -16.80 12.72
C THR A 243 -8.75 -16.85 13.13
N PRO A 244 -8.42 -16.56 14.42
CA PRO A 244 -7.04 -16.52 14.90
C PRO A 244 -6.26 -17.80 14.62
N VAL A 245 -5.09 -17.64 14.00
CA VAL A 245 -4.10 -18.70 13.77
C VAL A 245 -2.91 -18.55 14.69
N LEU A 246 -2.65 -17.34 15.19
CA LEU A 246 -1.62 -17.04 16.18
C LEU A 246 -2.24 -16.86 17.56
N GLN A 247 -1.81 -17.68 18.51
CA GLN A 247 -2.19 -17.55 19.91
C GLN A 247 -1.08 -16.85 20.70
N GLY A 248 -1.44 -15.81 21.45
CA GLY A 248 -0.49 -15.06 22.28
C GLY A 248 0.16 -15.90 23.39
N ALA A 249 -0.45 -17.04 23.76
CA ALA A 249 0.14 -18.00 24.68
C ALA A 249 1.41 -18.68 24.18
N TRP A 250 1.66 -18.64 22.88
CA TRP A 250 2.85 -19.25 22.26
C TRP A 250 4.00 -18.26 22.10
N LEU A 251 3.71 -16.94 22.14
CA LEU A 251 4.73 -15.91 22.00
C LEU A 251 5.67 -15.88 23.20
N LYS A 252 6.97 -15.84 22.93
CA LYS A 252 7.95 -15.56 23.99
C LYS A 252 7.99 -14.07 24.29
N ALA A 253 8.47 -13.71 25.49
CA ALA A 253 8.69 -12.32 25.86
C ALA A 253 9.66 -11.65 24.89
N GLY A 254 9.38 -10.41 24.48
CA GLY A 254 10.20 -9.64 23.55
C GLY A 254 10.07 -10.04 22.07
N CYS A 255 9.16 -10.96 21.73
CA CYS A 255 8.90 -11.34 20.34
C CYS A 255 8.30 -10.16 19.56
N HIS A 256 8.68 -10.02 18.28
CA HIS A 256 8.05 -9.08 17.35
C HIS A 256 7.15 -9.82 16.36
N VAL A 257 5.93 -9.33 16.14
CA VAL A 257 4.95 -9.91 15.22
C VAL A 257 4.61 -8.92 14.12
N ASN A 258 4.82 -9.31 12.86
CA ASN A 258 4.27 -8.63 11.68
C ASN A 258 2.94 -9.29 11.30
N ALA A 259 1.83 -8.66 11.61
CA ALA A 259 0.48 -9.15 11.32
C ALA A 259 -0.02 -8.53 10.00
N VAL A 260 0.06 -9.29 8.90
CA VAL A 260 -0.13 -8.79 7.53
C VAL A 260 -1.48 -9.18 6.93
N GLY A 261 -2.00 -10.35 7.27
CA GLY A 261 -3.32 -10.77 6.83
C GLY A 261 -4.46 -10.06 7.56
N ALA A 262 -5.68 -10.54 7.40
CA ALA A 262 -6.87 -9.99 8.07
C ALA A 262 -7.08 -8.48 7.82
N CYS A 263 -7.13 -8.09 6.53
CA CYS A 263 -7.43 -6.71 6.09
C CYS A 263 -8.94 -6.44 5.96
N ARG A 264 -9.78 -7.12 6.77
CA ARG A 264 -11.23 -6.98 6.81
C ARG A 264 -11.67 -6.82 8.25
N PRO A 265 -12.72 -6.01 8.52
CA PRO A 265 -13.14 -5.71 9.89
C PRO A 265 -13.64 -6.93 10.66
N ASP A 266 -14.03 -8.00 9.97
CA ASP A 266 -14.53 -9.26 10.51
C ASP A 266 -13.52 -10.43 10.46
N TRP A 267 -12.28 -10.20 9.97
CA TRP A 267 -11.23 -11.22 9.86
C TRP A 267 -10.17 -11.04 10.92
N ARG A 268 -9.65 -12.15 11.46
CA ARG A 268 -8.58 -12.14 12.47
C ARG A 268 -7.52 -13.18 12.19
N GLU A 269 -6.25 -12.83 12.43
CA GLU A 269 -5.14 -13.78 12.49
C GLU A 269 -4.64 -13.96 13.93
N LEU A 270 -4.84 -12.98 14.81
CA LEU A 270 -4.33 -12.94 16.17
C LEU A 270 -5.47 -13.06 17.19
N ASP A 271 -5.25 -13.83 18.26
CA ASP A 271 -6.17 -13.90 19.40
C ASP A 271 -6.07 -12.65 20.32
N ASP A 272 -6.96 -12.53 21.30
CA ASP A 272 -7.00 -11.40 22.22
C ASP A 272 -5.76 -11.33 23.11
N LYS A 273 -5.12 -12.49 23.38
CA LYS A 273 -3.90 -12.54 24.20
C LYS A 273 -2.71 -12.00 23.39
N ALA A 274 -2.60 -12.31 22.11
CA ALA A 274 -1.60 -11.74 21.22
C ALA A 274 -1.79 -10.23 21.09
N MET A 275 -3.03 -9.79 20.82
CA MET A 275 -3.37 -8.37 20.72
C MET A 275 -3.25 -7.61 22.06
N GLY A 276 -3.10 -8.33 23.18
CA GLY A 276 -2.82 -7.75 24.51
C GLY A 276 -1.44 -7.11 24.65
N ASN A 277 -0.55 -7.30 23.69
CA ASN A 277 0.80 -6.72 23.65
C ASN A 277 0.79 -5.29 23.10
N VAL A 278 1.97 -4.70 22.86
CA VAL A 278 2.10 -3.34 22.34
C VAL A 278 1.83 -3.32 20.85
N VAL A 279 0.75 -2.62 20.44
CA VAL A 279 0.27 -2.61 19.05
C VAL A 279 0.72 -1.35 18.32
N TYR A 280 1.47 -1.56 17.24
CA TYR A 280 1.82 -0.57 16.23
C TYR A 280 1.01 -0.81 14.95
N VAL A 281 0.77 0.25 14.19
CA VAL A 281 0.02 0.18 12.92
C VAL A 281 0.71 1.02 11.85
N ASP A 282 0.36 0.81 10.60
CA ASP A 282 0.70 1.70 9.50
C ASP A 282 -0.15 2.98 9.53
N SER A 283 -1.47 2.86 9.81
CA SER A 283 -2.42 3.96 9.95
C SER A 283 -3.45 3.65 11.05
N ARG A 284 -3.60 4.56 12.01
CA ARG A 284 -4.63 4.44 13.07
C ARG A 284 -6.03 4.43 12.48
N GLU A 285 -6.30 5.34 11.54
CA GLU A 285 -7.61 5.47 10.93
C GLU A 285 -7.99 4.20 10.16
N ALA A 286 -7.07 3.68 9.34
CA ALA A 286 -7.30 2.45 8.59
C ALA A 286 -7.45 1.24 9.52
N ALA A 287 -6.60 1.12 10.56
CA ALA A 287 -6.66 0.01 11.50
C ALA A 287 -8.00 -0.07 12.25
N MET A 288 -8.56 1.07 12.63
CA MET A 288 -9.88 1.14 13.29
C MET A 288 -11.07 0.87 12.36
N LYS A 289 -10.86 0.89 11.03
CA LYS A 289 -11.92 0.66 10.03
C LYS A 289 -11.82 -0.69 9.33
N GLU A 290 -10.60 -1.22 9.17
CA GLU A 290 -10.33 -2.34 8.27
C GLU A 290 -9.71 -3.56 8.96
N SER A 291 -9.14 -3.41 10.17
CA SER A 291 -8.48 -4.53 10.86
C SER A 291 -9.38 -5.21 11.87
N GLY A 292 -9.83 -6.41 11.57
CA GLY A 292 -10.56 -7.21 12.56
C GLY A 292 -9.71 -7.56 13.79
N ASP A 293 -8.38 -7.72 13.65
CA ASP A 293 -7.49 -7.90 14.80
C ASP A 293 -7.59 -6.73 15.79
N VAL A 294 -7.62 -5.49 15.30
CA VAL A 294 -7.73 -4.28 16.13
C VAL A 294 -9.16 -4.06 16.62
N ILE A 295 -10.13 -4.08 15.69
CA ILE A 295 -11.53 -3.76 15.98
C ILE A 295 -12.13 -4.73 17.00
N LEU A 296 -12.01 -6.04 16.76
CA LEU A 296 -12.64 -7.07 17.57
C LEU A 296 -11.94 -7.30 18.90
N SER A 297 -10.63 -7.01 18.99
CA SER A 297 -9.91 -7.07 20.26
C SER A 297 -10.13 -5.84 21.15
N GLY A 298 -10.57 -4.72 20.57
CA GLY A 298 -10.74 -3.44 21.28
C GLY A 298 -9.44 -2.87 21.85
N ARG A 299 -8.28 -3.31 21.36
CA ARG A 299 -6.99 -2.90 21.93
C ARG A 299 -6.56 -1.53 21.44
N LYS A 300 -5.91 -0.79 22.35
CA LYS A 300 -5.37 0.53 22.03
C LYS A 300 -4.14 0.40 21.13
N ILE A 301 -4.10 1.21 20.10
CA ILE A 301 -2.93 1.40 19.25
C ILE A 301 -1.94 2.29 20.00
N TYR A 302 -0.71 1.81 20.16
CA TYR A 302 0.36 2.58 20.80
C TYR A 302 0.85 3.71 19.88
N ALA A 303 1.32 3.39 18.69
CA ALA A 303 1.83 4.37 17.74
C ALA A 303 1.61 3.91 16.28
N GLU A 304 1.65 4.87 15.36
CA GLU A 304 1.93 4.59 13.95
C GLU A 304 3.42 4.33 13.77
N LEU A 305 3.78 3.41 12.90
CA LEU A 305 5.19 3.10 12.62
C LEU A 305 5.97 4.33 12.15
N GLY A 306 5.33 5.19 11.35
CA GLY A 306 5.93 6.45 10.88
C GLY A 306 6.25 7.45 12.01
N GLU A 307 5.48 7.44 13.10
CA GLU A 307 5.78 8.27 14.29
C GLU A 307 7.05 7.79 14.98
N VAL A 308 7.22 6.46 15.08
CA VAL A 308 8.40 5.85 15.69
C VAL A 308 9.64 6.07 14.83
N LEU A 309 9.53 5.86 13.52
CA LEU A 309 10.60 6.15 12.54
C LEU A 309 11.04 7.61 12.56
N ALA A 310 10.10 8.53 12.81
CA ALA A 310 10.38 9.96 12.95
C ALA A 310 10.91 10.37 14.34
N GLY A 311 11.08 9.42 15.28
CA GLY A 311 11.52 9.70 16.65
C GLY A 311 10.47 10.41 17.53
N LYS A 312 9.20 10.47 17.09
CA LYS A 312 8.10 11.11 17.84
C LYS A 312 7.47 10.20 18.90
N ALA A 313 7.61 8.89 18.73
CA ALA A 313 7.23 7.89 19.71
C ALA A 313 8.39 6.92 19.90
N PRO A 314 8.83 6.62 21.15
CA PRO A 314 9.94 5.70 21.37
C PRO A 314 9.51 4.26 21.00
N PRO A 315 10.41 3.46 20.39
CA PRO A 315 10.18 2.03 20.27
C PRO A 315 10.21 1.38 21.67
N ARG A 316 9.45 0.29 21.83
CA ARG A 316 9.47 -0.51 23.06
C ARG A 316 10.58 -1.57 22.94
N GLY A 317 11.55 -1.57 23.86
CA GLY A 317 12.75 -2.39 23.73
C GLY A 317 12.54 -3.88 24.02
N ASN A 318 12.07 -4.22 25.23
CA ASN A 318 11.98 -5.61 25.71
C ASN A 318 10.54 -6.17 25.74
N GLU A 319 9.57 -5.40 25.25
CA GLU A 319 8.16 -5.82 25.24
C GLU A 319 7.87 -6.58 23.93
N THR A 320 6.95 -7.54 24.02
CA THR A 320 6.37 -8.17 22.82
C THR A 320 5.59 -7.11 22.04
N THR A 321 5.89 -7.00 20.75
CA THR A 321 5.34 -5.98 19.87
C THR A 321 4.57 -6.60 18.71
N ILE A 322 3.43 -6.00 18.37
CA ILE A 322 2.60 -6.37 17.22
C ILE A 322 2.60 -5.20 16.25
N PHE A 323 3.09 -5.40 15.05
CA PHE A 323 2.89 -4.45 13.95
C PHE A 323 1.77 -4.96 13.04
N LYS A 324 0.62 -4.27 13.06
CA LYS A 324 -0.48 -4.56 12.15
C LYS A 324 -0.35 -3.74 10.88
N SER A 325 -0.06 -4.41 9.79
CA SER A 325 0.02 -3.83 8.45
C SER A 325 -1.26 -4.06 7.68
N LEU A 326 -1.82 -2.99 7.13
CA LEU A 326 -2.99 -3.03 6.24
C LEU A 326 -2.61 -2.66 4.81
N GLY A 327 -1.46 -2.00 4.66
CA GLY A 327 -0.97 -1.46 3.40
C GLY A 327 -1.68 -0.17 2.99
N MET A 328 -0.91 0.81 2.63
CA MET A 328 -1.39 2.15 2.32
C MET A 328 -1.10 2.56 0.88
N ALA A 329 -1.92 3.47 0.33
CA ALA A 329 -1.71 4.00 -1.01
C ALA A 329 -0.37 4.74 -1.15
N VAL A 330 0.08 5.44 -0.10
CA VAL A 330 1.39 6.12 -0.09
C VAL A 330 2.55 5.17 -0.36
N GLU A 331 2.48 3.94 0.16
CA GLU A 331 3.48 2.90 -0.06
C GLU A 331 3.51 2.46 -1.53
N ASP A 332 2.34 2.28 -2.12
CA ASP A 332 2.19 1.90 -3.52
C ASP A 332 2.73 2.99 -4.46
N ILE A 333 2.43 4.27 -4.17
CA ILE A 333 2.91 5.41 -4.97
C ILE A 333 4.42 5.60 -4.82
N ALA A 334 4.97 5.46 -3.61
CA ALA A 334 6.41 5.55 -3.38
C ALA A 334 7.17 4.45 -4.16
N ALA A 335 6.71 3.21 -4.11
CA ALA A 335 7.28 2.10 -4.87
C ALA A 335 7.17 2.33 -6.40
N ALA A 336 6.00 2.75 -6.87
CA ALA A 336 5.78 3.04 -8.28
C ALA A 336 6.68 4.18 -8.81
N LEU A 337 6.95 5.20 -7.98
CA LEU A 337 7.89 6.28 -8.34
C LEU A 337 9.33 5.80 -8.43
N LEU A 338 9.77 4.85 -7.60
CA LEU A 338 11.10 4.22 -7.74
C LEU A 338 11.21 3.55 -9.11
N VAL A 339 10.24 2.71 -9.45
CA VAL A 339 10.19 2.00 -10.74
C VAL A 339 10.17 2.99 -11.92
N TYR A 340 9.27 3.98 -11.88
CA TYR A 340 9.15 4.99 -12.94
C TYR A 340 10.45 5.77 -13.17
N ARG A 341 11.09 6.23 -12.09
CA ARG A 341 12.36 6.97 -12.15
C ARG A 341 13.49 6.11 -12.73
N ALA A 342 13.58 4.83 -12.34
CA ALA A 342 14.59 3.91 -12.86
C ALA A 342 14.38 3.59 -14.34
N ALA A 343 13.13 3.31 -14.76
CA ALA A 343 12.78 3.02 -16.13
C ALA A 343 13.04 4.23 -17.08
N THR A 344 12.72 5.45 -16.63
CA THR A 344 12.88 6.65 -17.46
C THR A 344 14.32 7.16 -17.53
N LYS A 345 15.18 6.92 -16.53
CA LYS A 345 16.61 7.23 -16.59
C LYS A 345 17.34 6.40 -17.66
N LYS A 346 16.97 5.14 -17.85
CA LYS A 346 17.56 4.27 -18.88
C LYS A 346 17.16 4.65 -20.30
N SER A 347 15.98 5.25 -20.50
CA SER A 347 15.47 5.65 -21.81
C SER A 347 16.04 6.97 -22.33
N GLY A 348 16.81 7.69 -21.53
CA GLY A 348 17.42 8.99 -21.87
C GLY A 348 18.89 8.92 -22.31
N ARG A 349 19.39 7.72 -22.72
CA ARG A 349 20.70 7.54 -23.34
C ARG A 349 20.59 7.40 -24.84
#